data_d8f6a45f82d23a9c50f57433e24005dc
#
_entry.id   d8f6a45f82d23a9c50f57433e24005dc
#
_cell.length_a   1.000
_cell.length_b   1.000
_cell.length_c   1.000
_cell.angle_alpha   90.00
_cell.angle_beta   90.00
_cell.angle_gamma   90.00
#
_symmetry.space_group_name_H-M   'P 1'
#
loop_
_entity.id
_entity.type
_entity.pdbx_description
1 polymer ?
#
loop_
_entity_poly.entity_id
_entity_poly.type
_entity_poly.pdbx_seq_one_letter_code
_entity_poly.pdbx_strand_id
1 'polypeptide(L)'
;MEYSLKNSLMEIKVESLGAELTGMKDLKTGKEYIWQKDPKFWAKSSPILFPFVGALKDNRYFYEGKEYNLTSKHGFARDYEFQVSDQGDDYLEFLFASSDETKKVYPFDFKLYIKYIIKDKKLR
;
A
#
# COMPACT_ATOMS: atom_id res chain seq x y z
N MET A 1 1.06 -11.17 -4.43
CA MET A 1 0.65 -12.31 -3.55
C MET A 1 -0.32 -11.80 -2.49
N GLU A 2 -1.41 -12.51 -2.28
CA GLU A 2 -2.41 -12.16 -1.26
C GLU A 2 -2.02 -12.76 0.10
N TYR A 3 -2.10 -11.96 1.14
CA TYR A 3 -1.94 -12.33 2.55
C TYR A 3 -3.25 -12.13 3.28
N SER A 4 -3.51 -12.97 4.29
CA SER A 4 -4.71 -12.86 5.13
C SER A 4 -4.32 -12.82 6.60
N LEU A 5 -5.04 -12.00 7.36
CA LEU A 5 -4.96 -11.91 8.80
C LEU A 5 -6.37 -12.02 9.37
N LYS A 6 -6.57 -12.89 10.35
CA LYS A 6 -7.91 -13.29 10.79
C LYS A 6 -7.96 -13.51 12.30
N ASN A 7 -9.04 -13.09 12.92
CA ASN A 7 -9.45 -13.51 14.26
C ASN A 7 -10.88 -14.13 14.22
N SER A 8 -11.51 -14.35 15.35
CA SER A 8 -12.85 -14.94 15.40
C SER A 8 -13.96 -14.02 14.84
N LEU A 9 -13.70 -12.72 14.67
CA LEU A 9 -14.71 -11.71 14.34
C LEU A 9 -14.52 -11.10 12.94
N MET A 10 -13.28 -11.01 12.46
CA MET A 10 -12.98 -10.36 11.19
C MET A 10 -11.81 -11.03 10.46
N GLU A 11 -11.79 -10.84 9.17
CA GLU A 11 -10.69 -11.19 8.29
C GLU A 11 -10.31 -9.98 7.44
N ILE A 12 -9.01 -9.74 7.29
CA ILE A 12 -8.50 -8.79 6.29
C ILE A 12 -7.67 -9.51 5.25
N LYS A 13 -7.62 -8.94 4.06
CA LYS A 13 -6.78 -9.37 2.95
C LYS A 13 -5.91 -8.23 2.48
N VAL A 14 -4.65 -8.52 2.21
CA VAL A 14 -3.66 -7.54 1.77
C VAL A 14 -2.87 -8.11 0.60
N GLU A 15 -2.78 -7.39 -0.49
CA GLU A 15 -1.90 -7.71 -1.61
C GLU A 15 -0.49 -7.16 -1.35
N SER A 16 0.55 -7.97 -1.61
CA SER A 16 1.95 -7.51 -1.49
C SER A 16 2.28 -6.40 -2.48
N LEU A 17 1.66 -6.41 -3.65
CA LEU A 17 1.75 -5.27 -4.58
C LEU A 17 1.11 -4.04 -3.95
N GLY A 18 1.95 -3.05 -3.62
CA GLY A 18 1.54 -1.83 -2.96
C GLY A 18 1.17 -1.96 -1.48
N ALA A 19 1.33 -3.14 -0.87
CA ALA A 19 0.83 -3.47 0.47
C ALA A 19 -0.65 -3.06 0.64
N GLU A 20 -1.44 -3.25 -0.41
CA GLU A 20 -2.81 -2.72 -0.53
C GLU A 20 -3.81 -3.59 0.24
N LEU A 21 -4.58 -2.98 1.15
CA LEU A 21 -5.71 -3.63 1.78
C LEU A 21 -6.81 -3.87 0.73
N THR A 22 -7.17 -5.14 0.51
CA THR A 22 -8.10 -5.55 -0.55
C THR A 22 -9.38 -6.18 -0.03
N GLY A 23 -9.41 -6.50 1.26
CA GLY A 23 -10.60 -7.05 1.90
C GLY A 23 -10.63 -6.73 3.40
N MET A 24 -11.82 -6.52 3.91
CA MET A 24 -12.12 -6.43 5.34
C MET A 24 -13.53 -6.95 5.58
N LYS A 25 -13.63 -8.16 6.09
CA LYS A 25 -14.88 -8.91 6.20
C LYS A 25 -15.27 -9.13 7.66
N ASP A 26 -16.53 -8.83 7.97
CA ASP A 26 -17.17 -9.29 9.21
C ASP A 26 -17.50 -10.77 9.09
N LEU A 27 -16.94 -11.60 9.95
CA LEU A 27 -17.14 -13.05 9.86
C LEU A 27 -18.50 -13.52 10.40
N LYS A 28 -19.16 -12.71 11.21
CA LYS A 28 -20.50 -13.03 11.72
C LYS A 28 -21.58 -12.79 10.65
N THR A 29 -21.48 -11.68 9.91
CA THR A 29 -22.48 -11.29 8.91
C THR A 29 -22.10 -11.64 7.48
N GLY A 30 -20.81 -11.92 7.22
CA GLY A 30 -20.25 -12.11 5.88
C GLY A 30 -20.10 -10.82 5.08
N LYS A 31 -20.35 -9.66 5.68
CA LYS A 31 -20.27 -8.37 5.00
C LYS A 31 -18.82 -7.98 4.70
N GLU A 32 -18.55 -7.67 3.42
CA GLU A 32 -17.29 -7.09 2.95
C GLU A 32 -17.39 -5.55 2.96
N TYR A 33 -16.38 -4.89 3.54
CA TYR A 33 -16.35 -3.43 3.68
C TYR A 33 -15.44 -2.72 2.68
N ILE A 34 -14.56 -3.46 2.00
CA ILE A 34 -13.61 -2.89 1.04
C ILE A 34 -14.15 -3.04 -0.38
N TRP A 35 -13.93 -2.02 -1.20
CA TRP A 35 -14.26 -2.02 -2.62
C TRP A 35 -13.54 -3.16 -3.36
N GLN A 36 -14.27 -3.86 -4.23
CA GLN A 36 -13.87 -5.12 -4.86
C GLN A 36 -12.98 -4.98 -6.10
N LYS A 37 -12.40 -3.83 -6.35
CA LYS A 37 -11.51 -3.56 -7.51
C LYS A 37 -12.16 -3.82 -8.87
N ASP A 38 -13.46 -3.62 -9.04
CA ASP A 38 -14.12 -3.81 -10.34
C ASP A 38 -13.49 -2.83 -11.35
N PRO A 39 -12.74 -3.34 -12.37
CA PRO A 39 -12.01 -2.50 -13.31
C PRO A 39 -12.91 -1.62 -14.19
N LYS A 40 -14.18 -1.95 -14.26
CA LYS A 40 -15.19 -1.12 -14.95
C LYS A 40 -15.37 0.25 -14.29
N PHE A 41 -15.11 0.34 -13.00
CA PHE A 41 -15.25 1.58 -12.22
C PHE A 41 -13.92 2.06 -11.68
N TRP A 42 -13.24 1.24 -10.86
CA TRP A 42 -11.95 1.57 -10.28
C TRP A 42 -11.21 0.31 -9.84
N ALA A 43 -10.05 0.04 -10.47
CA ALA A 43 -9.28 -1.19 -10.31
C ALA A 43 -8.35 -1.22 -9.07
N LYS A 44 -8.53 -0.33 -8.10
CA LYS A 44 -7.81 -0.28 -6.83
C LYS A 44 -8.80 -0.34 -5.66
N SER A 45 -8.32 -0.65 -4.45
CA SER A 45 -9.14 -0.67 -3.22
C SER A 45 -8.73 0.42 -2.26
N SER A 46 -7.51 0.34 -1.74
CA SER A 46 -6.95 1.29 -0.76
C SER A 46 -5.46 1.49 -1.00
N PRO A 47 -5.07 2.09 -2.14
CA PRO A 47 -3.66 2.22 -2.51
C PRO A 47 -2.89 3.10 -1.54
N ILE A 48 -1.66 2.70 -1.23
CA ILE A 48 -0.72 3.51 -0.44
C ILE A 48 -0.17 4.64 -1.29
N LEU A 49 -0.25 5.88 -0.78
CA LEU A 49 0.18 7.09 -1.47
C LEU A 49 1.55 7.52 -0.94
N PHE A 50 2.60 7.24 -1.70
CA PHE A 50 3.98 7.59 -1.35
C PHE A 50 4.83 7.75 -2.62
N PRO A 51 5.74 8.76 -2.70
CA PRO A 51 6.12 9.70 -1.65
C PRO A 51 5.24 10.96 -1.57
N PHE A 52 4.22 11.13 -2.41
CA PHE A 52 3.34 12.29 -2.39
C PHE A 52 1.89 11.92 -2.74
N VAL A 53 0.98 12.87 -2.50
CA VAL A 53 -0.45 12.76 -2.81
C VAL A 53 -0.78 13.68 -3.99
N GLY A 54 -1.62 13.22 -4.92
CA GLY A 54 -1.99 13.97 -6.11
C GLY A 54 -0.95 13.88 -7.22
N ALA A 55 -0.90 14.88 -8.07
CA ALA A 55 0.06 15.00 -9.17
C ALA A 55 0.98 16.19 -8.92
N LEU A 56 2.23 16.07 -9.33
CA LEU A 56 3.17 17.18 -9.35
C LEU A 56 2.85 18.10 -10.52
N LYS A 57 3.11 19.41 -10.36
CA LYS A 57 3.03 20.36 -11.46
C LYS A 57 3.99 19.95 -12.57
N ASP A 58 3.48 19.84 -13.79
CA ASP A 58 4.23 19.39 -14.98
C ASP A 58 4.89 18.00 -14.79
N ASN A 59 4.38 17.18 -13.85
CA ASN A 59 4.88 15.82 -13.53
C ASN A 59 6.36 15.78 -13.16
N ARG A 60 6.91 16.85 -12.59
CA ARG A 60 8.33 16.98 -12.27
C ARG A 60 8.58 17.79 -11.02
N TYR A 61 9.78 17.66 -10.47
CA TYR A 61 10.32 18.52 -9.43
C TYR A 61 11.83 18.67 -9.58
N PHE A 62 12.39 19.64 -8.89
CA PHE A 62 13.83 19.90 -8.86
C PHE A 62 14.37 19.69 -7.45
N TYR A 63 15.50 19.02 -7.37
CA TYR A 63 16.25 18.87 -6.13
C TYR A 63 17.74 19.02 -6.41
N GLU A 64 18.40 19.92 -5.65
CA GLU A 64 19.82 20.25 -5.85
C GLU A 64 20.19 20.55 -7.30
N GLY A 65 19.34 21.31 -7.99
CA GLY A 65 19.53 21.74 -9.36
C GLY A 65 19.28 20.67 -10.43
N LYS A 66 18.91 19.44 -10.04
CA LYS A 66 18.58 18.36 -10.96
C LYS A 66 17.07 18.16 -11.07
N GLU A 67 16.59 17.95 -12.30
CA GLU A 67 15.20 17.65 -12.58
C GLU A 67 14.90 16.15 -12.39
N TYR A 68 13.79 15.86 -11.72
CA TYR A 68 13.25 14.51 -11.54
C TYR A 68 11.82 14.46 -12.07
N ASN A 69 11.52 13.43 -12.88
CA ASN A 69 10.20 13.23 -13.47
C ASN A 69 9.46 12.13 -12.71
N LEU A 70 8.30 12.49 -12.15
CA LEU A 70 7.36 11.58 -11.52
C LEU A 70 5.98 11.77 -12.15
N THR A 71 5.69 10.98 -13.18
CA THR A 71 4.46 11.06 -13.96
C THR A 71 3.29 10.34 -13.29
N SER A 72 3.59 9.44 -12.34
CA SER A 72 2.57 8.67 -11.63
C SER A 72 1.86 9.53 -10.60
N LYS A 73 0.55 9.62 -10.68
CA LYS A 73 -0.29 10.24 -9.67
C LYS A 73 -0.20 9.47 -8.35
N HIS A 74 -0.07 10.18 -7.23
CA HIS A 74 0.08 9.62 -5.88
C HIS A 74 1.40 8.86 -5.63
N GLY A 75 2.45 9.18 -6.36
CA GLY A 75 3.74 8.53 -6.21
C GLY A 75 3.80 7.12 -6.84
N PHE A 76 4.69 6.29 -6.34
CA PHE A 76 5.00 5.00 -6.97
C PHE A 76 4.81 3.77 -6.05
N ALA A 77 4.71 3.93 -4.73
CA ALA A 77 4.70 2.79 -3.80
C ALA A 77 3.62 1.73 -4.12
N ARG A 78 2.46 2.18 -4.58
CA ARG A 78 1.34 1.30 -4.95
C ARG A 78 1.59 0.38 -6.15
N ASP A 79 2.67 0.62 -6.88
CA ASP A 79 3.04 -0.13 -8.09
C ASP A 79 4.26 -1.03 -7.87
N TYR A 80 4.80 -1.08 -6.64
CA TYR A 80 5.92 -1.93 -6.24
C TYR A 80 5.51 -3.05 -5.30
N GLU A 81 6.21 -4.18 -5.39
CA GLU A 81 6.08 -5.29 -4.44
C GLU A 81 6.70 -4.92 -3.10
N PHE A 82 5.93 -5.11 -2.04
CA PHE A 82 6.41 -5.07 -0.67
C PHE A 82 6.74 -6.47 -0.18
N GLN A 83 7.76 -6.57 0.65
CA GLN A 83 8.12 -7.81 1.32
C GLN A 83 7.49 -7.85 2.71
N VAL A 84 7.04 -9.01 3.16
CA VAL A 84 6.65 -9.18 4.57
C VAL A 84 7.92 -9.08 5.41
N SER A 85 7.97 -8.07 6.28
CA SER A 85 9.11 -7.82 7.20
C SER A 85 8.90 -8.44 8.56
N ASP A 86 7.65 -8.54 9.00
CA ASP A 86 7.27 -9.16 10.28
C ASP A 86 5.80 -9.58 10.26
N GLN A 87 5.46 -10.60 11.03
CA GLN A 87 4.08 -11.07 11.16
C GLN A 87 3.85 -11.80 12.48
N GLY A 88 2.63 -11.72 12.97
CA GLY A 88 2.16 -12.42 14.17
C GLY A 88 0.70 -12.84 14.01
N ASP A 89 0.10 -13.30 15.11
CA ASP A 89 -1.29 -13.78 15.08
C ASP A 89 -2.30 -12.66 14.79
N ASP A 90 -1.96 -11.42 15.12
CA ASP A 90 -2.83 -10.24 15.03
C ASP A 90 -2.26 -9.11 14.17
N TYR A 91 -1.10 -9.29 13.53
CA TYR A 91 -0.50 -8.26 12.68
C TYR A 91 0.27 -8.82 11.47
N LEU A 92 0.32 -7.99 10.43
CA LEU A 92 1.17 -8.15 9.25
C LEU A 92 1.91 -6.84 9.01
N GLU A 93 3.22 -6.91 8.81
CA GLU A 93 4.05 -5.76 8.46
C GLU A 93 4.74 -5.98 7.12
N PHE A 94 4.63 -5.00 6.26
CA PHE A 94 5.24 -4.97 4.94
C PHE A 94 6.31 -3.90 4.86
N LEU A 95 7.38 -4.17 4.13
CA LEU A 95 8.48 -3.25 3.86
C LEU A 95 8.68 -3.03 2.37
N PHE A 96 8.78 -1.78 1.99
CA PHE A 96 9.31 -1.33 0.71
C PHE A 96 10.50 -0.40 0.96
N ALA A 97 11.66 -0.71 0.41
CA ALA A 97 12.88 0.09 0.56
C ALA A 97 13.30 0.72 -0.76
N SER A 98 14.04 1.83 -0.67
CA SER A 98 14.67 2.45 -1.82
C SER A 98 15.60 1.49 -2.56
N SER A 99 15.69 1.66 -3.86
CA SER A 99 16.55 0.90 -4.78
C SER A 99 17.20 1.85 -5.78
N ASP A 100 18.12 1.34 -6.57
CA ASP A 100 18.72 2.12 -7.66
C ASP A 100 17.66 2.62 -8.65
N GLU A 101 16.59 1.86 -8.82
CA GLU A 101 15.47 2.25 -9.68
C GLU A 101 14.66 3.39 -9.08
N THR A 102 14.26 3.30 -7.81
CA THR A 102 13.51 4.39 -7.16
C THR A 102 14.33 5.67 -7.08
N LYS A 103 15.66 5.57 -6.91
CA LYS A 103 16.56 6.73 -6.85
C LYS A 103 16.66 7.51 -8.14
N LYS A 104 16.32 6.94 -9.29
CA LYS A 104 16.26 7.66 -10.57
C LYS A 104 15.20 8.76 -10.56
N VAL A 105 14.11 8.56 -9.82
CA VAL A 105 12.98 9.48 -9.76
C VAL A 105 12.79 10.12 -8.38
N TYR A 106 13.35 9.49 -7.34
CA TYR A 106 13.27 9.93 -5.94
C TYR A 106 14.63 9.65 -5.27
N PRO A 107 15.56 10.64 -5.23
CA PRO A 107 16.99 10.41 -4.92
C PRO A 107 17.27 10.30 -3.42
N PHE A 108 16.40 9.66 -2.67
CA PHE A 108 16.49 9.51 -1.22
C PHE A 108 16.47 8.04 -0.82
N ASP A 109 17.25 7.71 0.21
CA ASP A 109 17.11 6.43 0.90
C ASP A 109 15.86 6.45 1.77
N PHE A 110 15.06 5.39 1.69
CA PHE A 110 13.89 5.23 2.53
C PHE A 110 13.61 3.76 2.83
N LYS A 111 12.92 3.55 3.94
CA LYS A 111 12.24 2.30 4.29
C LYS A 111 10.82 2.65 4.67
N LEU A 112 9.87 2.24 3.86
CA LEU A 112 8.44 2.45 4.09
C LEU A 112 7.86 1.16 4.69
N TYR A 113 7.37 1.25 5.91
CA TYR A 113 6.69 0.15 6.60
C TYR A 113 5.19 0.39 6.60
N ILE A 114 4.44 -0.62 6.23
CA ILE A 114 2.97 -0.64 6.33
C ILE A 114 2.60 -1.79 7.25
N LYS A 115 2.02 -1.47 8.39
CA LYS A 115 1.63 -2.46 9.39
C LYS A 115 0.13 -2.47 9.59
N TYR A 116 -0.46 -3.63 9.41
CA TYR A 116 -1.87 -3.90 9.68
C TYR A 116 -2.00 -4.68 10.97
N ILE A 117 -2.84 -4.20 11.89
CA ILE A 117 -3.09 -4.84 13.19
C ILE A 117 -4.60 -5.01 13.35
N ILE A 118 -5.04 -6.22 13.67
CA ILE A 118 -6.44 -6.47 14.01
C ILE A 118 -6.59 -6.75 15.50
N LYS A 119 -7.62 -6.17 16.10
CA LYS A 119 -8.03 -6.44 17.47
C LYS A 119 -9.55 -6.35 17.57
N ASP A 120 -10.18 -7.44 17.98
CA ASP A 120 -11.65 -7.55 17.96
C ASP A 120 -12.18 -7.24 16.54
N LYS A 121 -13.05 -6.25 16.38
CA LYS A 121 -13.54 -5.74 15.08
C LYS A 121 -12.83 -4.45 14.63
N LYS A 122 -11.62 -4.20 15.10
CA LYS A 122 -10.86 -2.99 14.76
C LYS A 122 -9.65 -3.35 13.93
N LEU A 123 -9.43 -2.56 12.88
CA LEU A 123 -8.22 -2.54 12.06
C LEU A 123 -7.47 -1.24 12.31
N ARG A 124 -6.16 -1.34 12.50
CA ARG A 124 -5.20 -0.23 12.51
C ARG A 124 -4.18 -0.43 11.43
#